data_8883b21fa88be4217d8874bd311b560b
#
_entry.id   8883b21fa88be4217d8874bd311b560b
#
_cell.length_a   1.000
_cell.length_b   1.000
_cell.length_c   1.000
_cell.angle_alpha   90.00
_cell.angle_beta   90.00
_cell.angle_gamma   90.00
#
_symmetry.space_group_name_H-M   'P 1'
#
loop_
_entity.id
_entity.type
_entity.pdbx_description
1 polymer ?
#
loop_
_entity_poly.entity_id
_entity_poly.type
_entity_poly.pdbx_seq_one_letter_code
_entity_poly.pdbx_strand_id
1 'polypeptide(L)'
;MEKRTMRDYVYLTPSVLRQQLAGQWEEPLAAAFAARPVRILRLVASGSSYNAALCVRPYLRKWLDCEVLVTEPFTFCAYESCLPADELAVVISQSGYSTNALHALDAIRAKGRTAIGITSDPGSDFRTHADLLIDYG
;
A
#
# COMPACT_ATOMS: atom_id res chain seq x y z
N MET A 1 -16.79 16.04 19.75
CA MET A 1 -16.20 14.69 19.68
C MET A 1 -14.87 14.74 20.41
N GLU A 2 -14.72 13.96 21.47
CA GLU A 2 -13.51 13.96 22.30
C GLU A 2 -12.34 13.38 21.47
N LYS A 3 -11.22 14.08 21.46
CA LYS A 3 -10.05 13.69 20.68
C LYS A 3 -9.37 12.49 21.36
N ARG A 4 -9.30 11.35 20.68
CA ARG A 4 -8.63 10.15 21.21
C ARG A 4 -7.15 10.42 21.48
N THR A 5 -6.64 9.88 22.56
CA THR A 5 -5.23 9.91 22.92
C THR A 5 -4.47 8.76 22.27
N MET A 6 -3.14 8.83 22.23
CA MET A 6 -2.29 7.72 21.78
C MET A 6 -2.59 6.42 22.55
N ARG A 7 -2.85 6.53 23.86
CA ARG A 7 -3.20 5.40 24.71
C ARG A 7 -4.48 4.69 24.26
N ASP A 8 -5.50 5.46 23.86
CA ASP A 8 -6.76 4.91 23.37
C ASP A 8 -6.55 4.11 22.09
N TYR A 9 -5.70 4.59 21.18
CA TYR A 9 -5.34 3.85 19.97
C TYR A 9 -4.61 2.54 20.28
N VAL A 10 -3.68 2.53 21.25
CA VAL A 10 -2.99 1.30 21.66
C VAL A 10 -3.99 0.26 22.17
N TYR A 11 -4.94 0.67 23.01
CA TYR A 11 -5.97 -0.27 23.52
C TYR A 11 -6.98 -0.72 22.46
N LEU A 12 -7.21 0.07 21.43
CA LEU A 12 -8.09 -0.32 20.31
C LEU A 12 -7.41 -1.30 19.33
N THR A 13 -6.09 -1.30 19.25
CA THR A 13 -5.34 -2.11 18.26
C THR A 13 -5.76 -3.58 18.21
N PRO A 14 -5.94 -4.33 19.32
CA PRO A 14 -6.34 -5.73 19.23
C PRO A 14 -7.73 -5.96 18.61
N SER A 15 -8.68 -5.05 18.85
CA SER A 15 -10.02 -5.15 18.26
C SER A 15 -10.01 -4.80 16.77
N VAL A 16 -9.25 -3.76 16.38
CA VAL A 16 -9.06 -3.38 14.99
C VAL A 16 -8.40 -4.53 14.20
N LEU A 17 -7.34 -5.14 14.73
CA LEU A 17 -6.69 -6.27 14.07
C LEU A 17 -7.63 -7.47 13.89
N ARG A 18 -8.48 -7.80 14.88
CA ARG A 18 -9.46 -8.87 14.72
C ARG A 18 -10.48 -8.54 13.63
N GLN A 19 -10.94 -7.30 13.57
CA GLN A 19 -11.87 -6.84 12.53
C GLN A 19 -11.23 -6.95 11.14
N GLN A 20 -9.98 -6.51 11.00
CA GLN A 20 -9.21 -6.60 9.76
C GLN A 20 -9.06 -8.06 9.30
N LEU A 21 -8.70 -8.97 10.21
CA LEU A 21 -8.54 -10.40 9.89
C LEU A 21 -9.87 -11.09 9.54
N ALA A 22 -11.01 -10.56 9.94
CA ALA A 22 -12.33 -11.08 9.58
C ALA A 22 -12.86 -10.50 8.26
N GLY A 23 -12.23 -9.46 7.72
CA GLY A 23 -12.56 -8.85 6.43
C GLY A 23 -11.94 -9.61 5.26
N GLN A 24 -12.28 -9.17 4.06
CA GLN A 24 -11.75 -9.69 2.79
C GLN A 24 -11.17 -8.54 1.95
N TRP A 25 -10.66 -7.51 2.62
CA TRP A 25 -10.12 -6.31 1.99
C TRP A 25 -8.89 -6.60 1.11
N GLU A 26 -8.18 -7.70 1.37
CA GLU A 26 -6.99 -8.13 0.63
C GLU A 26 -7.32 -8.84 -0.70
N GLU A 27 -8.54 -9.31 -0.91
CA GLU A 27 -8.91 -10.06 -2.12
C GLU A 27 -8.57 -9.33 -3.44
N PRO A 28 -8.84 -8.03 -3.60
CA PRO A 28 -8.49 -7.32 -4.83
C PRO A 28 -6.97 -7.29 -5.07
N LEU A 29 -6.15 -7.18 -4.01
CA LEU A 29 -4.70 -7.24 -4.12
C LEU A 29 -4.22 -8.64 -4.49
N ALA A 30 -4.78 -9.66 -3.87
CA ALA A 30 -4.47 -11.06 -4.18
C ALA A 30 -4.82 -11.38 -5.65
N ALA A 31 -5.97 -10.90 -6.13
CA ALA A 31 -6.37 -11.03 -7.52
C ALA A 31 -5.41 -10.32 -8.48
N ALA A 32 -5.00 -9.09 -8.17
CA ALA A 32 -4.03 -8.33 -8.97
C ALA A 32 -2.66 -9.01 -9.01
N PHE A 33 -2.22 -9.61 -7.90
CA PHE A 33 -0.98 -10.38 -7.82
C PHE A 33 -1.05 -11.67 -8.65
N ALA A 34 -2.18 -12.38 -8.62
CA ALA A 34 -2.38 -13.64 -9.33
C ALA A 34 -2.63 -13.46 -10.84
N ALA A 35 -3.04 -12.28 -11.28
CA ALA A 35 -3.41 -12.02 -12.67
C ALA A 35 -2.25 -12.12 -13.68
N ARG A 36 -1.00 -12.05 -13.20
CA ARG A 36 0.21 -12.10 -14.03
C ARG A 36 1.41 -12.55 -13.19
N PRO A 37 2.50 -13.06 -13.82
CA PRO A 37 3.73 -13.32 -13.10
C PRO A 37 4.26 -12.04 -12.42
N VAL A 38 4.50 -12.08 -11.11
CA VAL A 38 5.09 -11.00 -10.33
C VAL A 38 6.42 -11.49 -9.76
N ARG A 39 7.52 -10.91 -10.22
CA ARG A 39 8.87 -11.19 -9.69
C ARG A 39 9.32 -10.14 -8.68
N ILE A 40 8.73 -8.97 -8.72
CA ILE A 40 9.02 -7.86 -7.81
C ILE A 40 7.70 -7.31 -7.29
N LEU A 41 7.51 -7.37 -5.99
CA LEU A 41 6.46 -6.64 -5.27
C LEU A 41 7.09 -5.41 -4.62
N ARG A 42 6.70 -4.23 -5.06
CA ARG A 42 7.16 -2.97 -4.48
C ARG A 42 6.08 -2.36 -3.60
N LEU A 43 6.41 -2.11 -2.35
CA LEU A 43 5.59 -1.39 -1.39
C LEU A 43 6.11 0.05 -1.30
N VAL A 44 5.31 1.01 -1.74
CA VAL A 44 5.65 2.44 -1.72
C VAL A 44 4.90 3.09 -0.57
N ALA A 45 5.60 3.55 0.44
CA ALA A 45 5.01 4.08 1.66
C ALA A 45 5.94 5.05 2.37
N SER A 46 5.42 5.88 3.27
CA SER A 46 6.20 6.77 4.14
C SER A 46 5.79 6.65 5.60
N GLY A 47 6.65 7.12 6.50
CA GLY A 47 6.39 7.17 7.94
C GLY A 47 6.08 5.80 8.55
N SER A 48 5.01 5.69 9.32
CA SER A 48 4.62 4.45 9.99
C SER A 48 4.23 3.35 9.01
N SER A 49 3.63 3.68 7.88
CA SER A 49 3.31 2.72 6.82
C SER A 49 4.57 2.13 6.18
N TYR A 50 5.62 2.93 5.98
CA TYR A 50 6.92 2.45 5.53
C TYR A 50 7.55 1.47 6.53
N ASN A 51 7.53 1.82 7.82
CA ASN A 51 8.04 0.94 8.87
C ASN A 51 7.26 -0.38 8.96
N ALA A 52 5.93 -0.33 8.82
CA ALA A 52 5.10 -1.53 8.77
C ALA A 52 5.45 -2.42 7.57
N ALA A 53 5.65 -1.82 6.40
CA ALA A 53 6.09 -2.53 5.19
C ALA A 53 7.46 -3.20 5.38
N LEU A 54 8.42 -2.51 6.02
CA LEU A 54 9.72 -3.10 6.37
C LEU A 54 9.58 -4.29 7.33
N CYS A 55 8.70 -4.20 8.33
CA CYS A 55 8.46 -5.29 9.28
C CYS A 55 7.87 -6.53 8.60
N VAL A 56 6.95 -6.36 7.66
CA VAL A 56 6.29 -7.49 6.99
C VAL A 56 7.10 -8.07 5.80
N ARG A 57 8.06 -7.30 5.27
CA ARG A 57 8.88 -7.68 4.11
C ARG A 57 9.50 -9.08 4.21
N PRO A 58 10.17 -9.49 5.31
CA PRO A 58 10.76 -10.82 5.41
C PRO A 58 9.71 -11.94 5.34
N TYR A 59 8.52 -11.69 5.92
CA TYR A 59 7.40 -12.63 5.86
C TYR A 59 6.88 -12.78 4.43
N LEU A 60 6.64 -11.67 3.73
CA LEU A 60 6.20 -11.70 2.34
C LEU A 60 7.20 -12.41 1.43
N ARG A 61 8.49 -12.14 1.56
CA ARG A 61 9.54 -12.84 0.77
C ARG A 61 9.58 -14.34 1.02
N LYS A 62 9.21 -14.78 2.20
CA LYS A 62 9.16 -16.21 2.52
C LYS A 62 8.00 -16.93 1.82
N TRP A 63 6.87 -16.25 1.62
CA TRP A 63 5.63 -16.87 1.16
C TRP A 63 5.26 -16.54 -0.28
N LEU A 64 5.75 -15.40 -0.78
CA LEU A 64 5.49 -14.97 -2.14
C LEU A 64 6.72 -15.19 -3.00
N ASP A 65 6.95 -16.14 -3.72
CA ASP A 65 8.15 -16.41 -4.55
C ASP A 65 8.55 -15.21 -5.44
N CYS A 66 8.82 -14.07 -4.81
CA CYS A 66 9.19 -12.81 -5.45
C CYS A 66 10.09 -11.94 -4.56
N GLU A 67 10.84 -11.03 -5.18
CA GLU A 67 11.56 -9.97 -4.46
C GLU A 67 10.55 -8.96 -3.89
N VAL A 68 10.73 -8.55 -2.63
CA VAL A 68 9.90 -7.52 -2.00
C VAL A 68 10.76 -6.30 -1.69
N LEU A 69 10.45 -5.19 -2.35
CA LEU A 69 11.11 -3.89 -2.18
C LEU A 69 10.21 -2.95 -1.39
N VAL A 70 10.80 -2.15 -0.54
CA VAL A 70 10.09 -1.10 0.21
C VAL A 70 10.79 0.22 -0.08
N THR A 71 10.05 1.18 -0.61
CA THR A 71 10.61 2.44 -1.10
C THR A 71 9.76 3.62 -0.62
N GLU A 72 10.39 4.72 -0.26
CA GLU A 72 9.67 5.97 0.01
C GLU A 72 9.12 6.59 -1.29
N PRO A 73 7.94 7.25 -1.27
CA PRO A 73 7.30 7.78 -2.46
C PRO A 73 8.17 8.76 -3.25
N PHE A 74 8.90 9.64 -2.55
CA PHE A 74 9.82 10.57 -3.22
C PHE A 74 10.95 9.83 -3.94
N THR A 75 11.62 8.90 -3.26
CA THR A 75 12.69 8.08 -3.85
C THR A 75 12.18 7.26 -5.03
N PHE A 76 10.99 6.68 -4.90
CA PHE A 76 10.33 5.96 -5.98
C PHE A 76 10.15 6.84 -7.21
N CYS A 77 9.52 8.01 -7.07
CA CYS A 77 9.27 8.90 -8.18
C CYS A 77 10.55 9.42 -8.85
N ALA A 78 11.55 9.79 -8.03
CA ALA A 78 12.77 10.44 -8.51
C ALA A 78 13.76 9.45 -9.15
N TYR A 79 13.84 8.21 -8.65
CA TYR A 79 14.96 7.32 -8.98
C TYR A 79 14.55 5.88 -9.34
N GLU A 80 13.40 5.40 -8.92
CA GLU A 80 13.05 3.98 -8.97
C GLU A 80 11.76 3.66 -9.73
N SER A 81 11.18 4.62 -10.44
CA SER A 81 9.91 4.46 -11.17
C SER A 81 10.03 3.74 -12.51
N CYS A 82 11.09 2.95 -12.72
CA CYS A 82 11.30 2.17 -13.96
C CYS A 82 10.47 0.92 -13.99
N LEU A 83 9.35 0.75 -13.65
CA LEU A 83 8.46 -0.41 -13.47
C LEU A 83 8.57 -1.49 -14.57
N PRO A 84 9.40 -2.54 -14.43
CA PRO A 84 9.41 -3.69 -15.32
C PRO A 84 8.03 -4.36 -15.43
N ALA A 85 7.83 -5.16 -16.47
CA ALA A 85 6.53 -5.80 -16.72
C ALA A 85 6.10 -6.76 -15.60
N ASP A 86 7.06 -7.35 -14.91
CA ASP A 86 6.90 -8.29 -13.81
C ASP A 86 7.00 -7.64 -12.41
N GLU A 87 6.99 -6.32 -12.34
CA GLU A 87 6.91 -5.57 -11.09
C GLU A 87 5.45 -5.14 -10.80
N LEU A 88 4.98 -5.40 -9.59
CA LEU A 88 3.73 -4.91 -9.05
C LEU A 88 4.04 -3.86 -7.98
N ALA A 89 3.67 -2.60 -8.23
CA ALA A 89 3.83 -1.51 -7.28
C ALA A 89 2.51 -1.22 -6.57
N VAL A 90 2.57 -1.10 -5.25
CA VAL A 90 1.43 -0.80 -4.36
C VAL A 90 1.79 0.39 -3.51
N VAL A 91 0.99 1.44 -3.55
CA VAL A 91 1.18 2.66 -2.76
C VAL A 91 0.29 2.62 -1.52
N ILE A 92 0.88 2.81 -0.35
CA ILE A 92 0.19 2.70 0.94
C ILE A 92 0.22 4.06 1.64
N SER A 93 -0.96 4.59 1.94
CA SER A 93 -1.12 5.80 2.74
C SER A 93 -2.38 5.67 3.61
N GLN A 94 -2.22 5.67 4.92
CA GLN A 94 -3.34 5.53 5.84
C GLN A 94 -4.42 6.59 5.57
N SER A 95 -4.07 7.85 5.41
CA SER A 95 -5.02 8.93 5.14
C SER A 95 -5.42 9.08 3.68
N GLY A 96 -4.58 8.60 2.73
CA GLY A 96 -4.81 8.79 1.30
C GLY A 96 -4.66 10.23 0.77
N TYR A 97 -4.14 11.17 1.60
CA TYR A 97 -3.93 12.58 1.22
C TYR A 97 -2.45 12.97 1.08
N SER A 98 -1.53 12.05 1.28
CA SER A 98 -0.09 12.34 1.15
C SER A 98 0.27 12.71 -0.28
N THR A 99 0.71 13.95 -0.52
CA THR A 99 1.08 14.46 -1.84
C THR A 99 2.11 13.57 -2.54
N ASN A 100 3.13 13.12 -1.82
CA ASN A 100 4.14 12.25 -2.41
C ASN A 100 3.58 10.87 -2.77
N ALA A 101 2.60 10.35 -2.01
CA ALA A 101 1.94 9.09 -2.34
C ALA A 101 1.02 9.25 -3.57
N LEU A 102 0.32 10.37 -3.70
CA LEU A 102 -0.45 10.69 -4.91
C LEU A 102 0.45 10.77 -6.14
N HIS A 103 1.58 11.46 -6.06
CA HIS A 103 2.56 11.50 -7.14
C HIS A 103 3.10 10.12 -7.51
N ALA A 104 3.25 9.21 -6.53
CA ALA A 104 3.66 7.84 -6.82
C ALA A 104 2.61 7.07 -7.62
N LEU A 105 1.32 7.20 -7.27
CA LEU A 105 0.21 6.64 -8.06
C LEU A 105 0.22 7.18 -9.49
N ASP A 106 0.35 8.50 -9.66
CA ASP A 106 0.41 9.13 -10.98
C ASP A 106 1.63 8.66 -11.79
N ALA A 107 2.78 8.49 -11.15
CA ALA A 107 3.99 7.98 -11.81
C ALA A 107 3.80 6.53 -12.32
N ILE A 108 3.10 5.68 -11.55
CA ILE A 108 2.74 4.32 -11.96
C ILE A 108 1.82 4.35 -13.18
N ARG A 109 0.76 5.17 -13.14
CA ARG A 109 -0.18 5.34 -14.27
C ARG A 109 0.49 5.88 -15.52
N ALA A 110 1.39 6.86 -15.37
CA ALA A 110 2.16 7.42 -16.49
C ALA A 110 3.03 6.39 -17.21
N LYS A 111 3.39 5.29 -16.55
CA LYS A 111 4.07 4.13 -17.15
C LYS A 111 3.12 3.10 -17.77
N GLY A 112 1.83 3.38 -17.84
CA GLY A 112 0.82 2.44 -18.35
C GLY A 112 0.64 1.22 -17.44
N ARG A 113 0.91 1.35 -16.15
CA ARG A 113 0.73 0.31 -15.15
C ARG A 113 -0.49 0.60 -14.28
N THR A 114 -1.12 -0.44 -13.77
CA THR A 114 -2.22 -0.31 -12.81
C THR A 114 -1.72 0.29 -11.51
N ALA A 115 -2.18 1.47 -11.15
CA ALA A 115 -1.88 2.13 -9.90
C ALA A 115 -2.77 1.56 -8.78
N ILE A 116 -2.16 0.84 -7.85
CA ILE A 116 -2.85 0.23 -6.71
C ILE A 116 -2.60 1.09 -5.47
N GLY A 117 -3.66 1.58 -4.86
CA GLY A 117 -3.62 2.36 -3.62
C GLY A 117 -4.27 1.62 -2.46
N ILE A 118 -3.63 1.60 -1.30
CA ILE A 118 -4.19 1.07 -0.04
C ILE A 118 -4.35 2.22 0.95
N THR A 119 -5.54 2.40 1.48
CA THR A 119 -5.87 3.48 2.42
C THR A 119 -6.94 3.03 3.42
N SER A 120 -7.08 3.73 4.55
CA SER A 120 -8.21 3.58 5.47
C SER A 120 -9.32 4.62 5.23
N ASP A 121 -9.15 5.50 4.24
CA ASP A 121 -10.16 6.49 3.85
C ASP A 121 -10.48 6.39 2.36
N PRO A 122 -11.52 5.64 1.99
CA PRO A 122 -11.92 5.48 0.59
C PRO A 122 -12.48 6.76 -0.04
N GLY A 123 -12.78 7.78 0.76
CA GLY A 123 -13.18 9.12 0.30
C GLY A 123 -12.01 10.05 -0.02
N SER A 124 -10.78 9.64 0.30
CA SER A 124 -9.57 10.44 0.08
C SER A 124 -9.21 10.66 -1.39
N ASP A 125 -8.20 11.48 -1.64
CA ASP A 125 -7.69 11.77 -2.98
C ASP A 125 -7.14 10.53 -3.70
N PHE A 126 -6.77 9.46 -2.97
CA PHE A 126 -6.42 8.17 -3.57
C PHE A 126 -7.49 7.66 -4.54
N ARG A 127 -8.77 7.94 -4.27
CA ARG A 127 -9.89 7.55 -5.12
C ARG A 127 -9.76 8.01 -6.57
N THR A 128 -9.16 9.16 -6.80
CA THR A 128 -9.01 9.73 -8.16
C THR A 128 -7.66 9.41 -8.81
N HIS A 129 -6.68 8.98 -8.01
CA HIS A 129 -5.32 8.68 -8.45
C HIS A 129 -5.05 7.17 -8.63
N ALA A 130 -5.74 6.30 -7.89
CA ALA A 130 -5.61 4.86 -8.01
C ALA A 130 -6.57 4.29 -9.07
N ASP A 131 -6.11 3.30 -9.85
CA ASP A 131 -6.96 2.49 -10.71
C ASP A 131 -7.65 1.38 -9.91
N LEU A 132 -6.98 0.88 -8.88
CA LEU A 132 -7.51 -0.06 -7.89
C LEU A 132 -7.30 0.52 -6.51
N LEU A 133 -8.40 0.86 -5.85
CA LEU A 133 -8.38 1.34 -4.47
C LEU A 133 -8.76 0.21 -3.52
N ILE A 134 -7.92 -0.02 -2.53
CA ILE A 134 -8.14 -1.01 -1.47
C ILE A 134 -8.35 -0.27 -0.17
N ASP A 135 -9.53 -0.45 0.40
CA ASP A 135 -9.92 0.09 1.69
C ASP A 135 -9.78 -1.00 2.75
N TYR A 136 -8.96 -0.74 3.76
CA TYR A 136 -8.81 -1.67 4.87
C TYR A 136 -9.56 -1.25 6.14
N GLY A 137 -10.35 -0.17 6.09
CA GLY A 137 -11.22 0.32 7.19
C GLY A 137 -10.58 1.28 8.16
#